data_61c7e9f6bfa7dee0b6958988f8c7ee39
#
_entry.id   61c7e9f6bfa7dee0b6958988f8c7ee39
#
_cell.length_a   1.000
_cell.length_b   1.000
_cell.length_c   1.000
_cell.angle_alpha   90.00
_cell.angle_beta   90.00
_cell.angle_gamma   90.00
#
_symmetry.space_group_name_H-M   'P 1'
#
loop_
_entity.id
_entity.type
_entity.pdbx_description
1 polymer ?
#
loop_
_entity_poly.entity_id
_entity_poly.type
_entity_poly.pdbx_seq_one_letter_code
_entity_poly.pdbx_strand_id
1 'polypeptide(L)'
;MPSSAVRRFTDSDDYAAAIRATRAEITVTGRGHFTAKLTRIDLHRLRMQRFSDNLPRVGHSAVMNGRAIISFRTHPGPSLLWGGVETKPASITRHNEHLSEFIRVRLLGAMSLPVEDMVSIGAAIAGCGLTPPKDALTLTPSPSAMAKPQRLHAAAGQLAEDAPEIIIHPEAAWSLEQALIEAMVRCLAEGELGEDRSALRYHVLIMHRFRRAVEENPDQPLYIPEPCKSIGCRTGRCGHAARSSWG
;
A
#
# COMPACT_ATOMS: atom_id res chain seq x y z
N MET A 1 17.94 -2.09 -16.93
CA MET A 1 18.33 -3.49 -16.76
C MET A 1 17.68 -4.02 -15.49
N PRO A 2 17.26 -5.30 -15.44
CA PRO A 2 16.75 -5.92 -14.23
C PRO A 2 17.76 -5.85 -13.09
N SER A 3 17.29 -5.66 -11.87
CA SER A 3 18.14 -5.60 -10.68
C SER A 3 17.37 -5.98 -9.43
N SER A 4 18.10 -6.42 -8.40
CA SER A 4 17.52 -6.62 -7.07
C SER A 4 18.46 -6.10 -5.99
N ALA A 5 17.90 -5.74 -4.85
CA ALA A 5 18.65 -5.28 -3.69
C ALA A 5 17.91 -5.61 -2.40
N VAL A 6 18.64 -6.11 -1.42
CA VAL A 6 18.14 -6.31 -0.06
C VAL A 6 18.90 -5.37 0.87
N ARG A 7 18.18 -4.49 1.57
CA ARG A 7 18.76 -3.52 2.49
C ARG A 7 18.16 -3.67 3.88
N ARG A 8 18.97 -3.47 4.89
CA ARG A 8 18.58 -3.43 6.30
C ARG A 8 18.77 -2.03 6.84
N PHE A 9 17.89 -1.61 7.73
CA PHE A 9 17.85 -0.27 8.30
C PHE A 9 17.66 -0.35 9.81
N THR A 10 18.27 0.57 10.51
CA THR A 10 18.09 0.82 11.95
C THR A 10 17.53 2.21 12.21
N ASP A 11 17.37 3.01 11.15
CA ASP A 11 16.78 4.34 11.16
C ASP A 11 15.51 4.34 10.30
N SER A 12 14.42 4.97 10.80
CA SER A 12 13.13 5.02 10.11
C SER A 12 13.10 5.98 8.92
N ASP A 13 13.89 7.05 8.98
CA ASP A 13 13.93 8.07 7.92
C ASP A 13 14.72 7.55 6.72
N ASP A 14 15.86 6.89 6.99
CA ASP A 14 16.63 6.17 5.97
C ASP A 14 15.81 5.06 5.30
N TYR A 15 14.98 4.37 6.09
CA TYR A 15 14.09 3.35 5.58
C TYR A 15 12.99 3.97 4.70
N ALA A 16 12.36 5.05 5.14
CA ALA A 16 11.34 5.77 4.36
C ALA A 16 11.93 6.33 3.05
N ALA A 17 13.11 6.94 3.10
CA ALA A 17 13.81 7.48 1.93
C ALA A 17 14.21 6.40 0.91
N ALA A 18 14.37 5.14 1.35
CA ALA A 18 14.70 4.02 0.46
C ALA A 18 13.50 3.47 -0.31
N ILE A 19 12.26 3.80 0.07
CA ILE A 19 11.03 3.36 -0.60
C ILE A 19 10.93 4.06 -1.95
N ARG A 20 10.67 3.30 -3.00
CA ARG A 20 10.57 3.82 -4.37
C ARG A 20 9.13 3.95 -4.84
N ALA A 21 8.94 4.84 -5.82
CA ALA A 21 7.67 5.18 -6.45
C ALA A 21 6.64 5.85 -5.51
N THR A 22 7.04 6.15 -4.28
CA THR A 22 6.26 6.94 -3.32
C THR A 22 7.17 7.91 -2.58
N ARG A 23 6.61 9.06 -2.16
CA ARG A 23 7.17 9.83 -1.05
C ARG A 23 6.57 9.24 0.22
N ALA A 24 7.41 8.72 1.10
CA ALA A 24 6.98 8.09 2.34
C ALA A 24 7.56 8.82 3.55
N GLU A 25 6.76 8.94 4.59
CA GLU A 25 7.16 9.40 5.92
C GLU A 25 6.75 8.33 6.93
N ILE A 26 7.61 7.99 7.87
CA ILE A 26 7.39 6.92 8.84
C ILE A 26 7.69 7.41 10.23
N THR A 27 6.71 7.34 11.12
CA THR A 27 6.87 7.61 12.55
C THR A 27 6.70 6.31 13.32
N VAL A 28 7.76 5.87 13.99
CA VAL A 28 7.74 4.69 14.87
C VAL A 28 7.00 5.05 16.15
N THR A 29 5.96 4.28 16.50
CA THR A 29 5.13 4.50 17.69
C THR A 29 5.41 3.48 18.80
N GLY A 30 6.16 2.41 18.50
CA GLY A 30 6.57 1.40 19.47
C GLY A 30 7.86 1.77 20.19
N ARG A 31 8.07 1.19 21.38
CA ARG A 31 9.34 1.30 22.12
C ARG A 31 10.31 0.21 21.68
N GLY A 32 11.61 0.53 21.63
CA GLY A 32 12.68 -0.42 21.33
C GLY A 32 13.56 0.06 20.17
N HIS A 33 14.50 -0.80 19.77
CA HIS A 33 15.36 -0.53 18.61
C HIS A 33 14.61 -0.84 17.32
N PHE A 34 14.49 0.16 16.45
CA PHE A 34 13.90 -0.01 15.13
C PHE A 34 14.82 -0.84 14.25
N THR A 35 14.27 -1.83 13.60
CA THR A 35 14.94 -2.57 12.53
C THR A 35 13.96 -2.83 11.40
N ALA A 36 14.42 -2.60 10.18
CA ALA A 36 13.62 -2.87 8.99
C ALA A 36 14.45 -3.54 7.89
N LYS A 37 13.77 -4.29 7.04
CA LYS A 37 14.32 -4.89 5.81
C LYS A 37 13.46 -4.48 4.62
N LEU A 38 14.11 -4.00 3.57
CA LEU A 38 13.50 -3.66 2.30
C LEU A 38 14.15 -4.51 1.20
N THR A 39 13.38 -5.41 0.59
CA THR A 39 13.77 -6.12 -0.62
C THR A 39 13.15 -5.40 -1.82
N ARG A 40 13.96 -5.02 -2.79
CA ARG A 40 13.53 -4.36 -4.04
C ARG A 40 13.93 -5.21 -5.23
N ILE A 41 13.01 -5.33 -6.17
CA ILE A 41 13.23 -5.98 -7.46
C ILE A 41 12.70 -5.01 -8.53
N ASP A 42 13.61 -4.54 -9.36
CA ASP A 42 13.28 -3.74 -10.54
C ASP A 42 13.41 -4.66 -11.76
N LEU A 43 12.29 -4.96 -12.40
CA LEU A 43 12.24 -5.71 -13.67
C LEU A 43 12.21 -4.71 -14.84
N HIS A 44 11.70 -5.08 -16.01
CA HIS A 44 11.69 -4.15 -17.15
C HIS A 44 10.70 -3.00 -16.92
N ARG A 45 9.45 -3.31 -16.57
CA ARG A 45 8.36 -2.36 -16.31
C ARG A 45 7.87 -2.42 -14.87
N LEU A 46 7.81 -3.64 -14.32
CA LEU A 46 7.33 -3.92 -12.98
C LEU A 46 8.42 -3.61 -11.95
N ARG A 47 8.05 -2.87 -10.90
CA ARG A 47 8.84 -2.75 -9.68
C ARG A 47 8.11 -3.43 -8.54
N MET A 48 8.84 -4.23 -7.81
CA MET A 48 8.35 -4.96 -6.64
C MET A 48 9.14 -4.55 -5.41
N GLN A 49 8.44 -4.39 -4.28
CA GLN A 49 9.05 -4.10 -2.99
C GLN A 49 8.43 -4.99 -1.91
N ARG A 50 9.24 -5.46 -0.98
CA ARG A 50 8.81 -6.14 0.25
C ARG A 50 9.33 -5.38 1.44
N PHE A 51 8.43 -5.09 2.35
CA PHE A 51 8.66 -4.35 3.56
C PHE A 51 8.54 -5.27 4.77
N SER A 52 9.51 -5.21 5.67
CA SER A 52 9.47 -5.89 6.95
C SER A 52 10.07 -4.98 8.00
N ASP A 53 9.37 -4.74 9.09
CA ASP A 53 9.86 -3.99 10.24
C ASP A 53 9.35 -4.60 11.56
N ASN A 54 10.02 -4.29 12.66
CA ASN A 54 9.79 -4.92 13.95
C ASN A 54 8.88 -4.11 14.89
N LEU A 55 8.69 -2.81 14.65
CA LEU A 55 7.92 -1.94 15.53
C LEU A 55 6.64 -1.42 14.90
N PRO A 56 5.58 -1.18 15.70
CA PRO A 56 4.40 -0.47 15.23
C PRO A 56 4.78 0.93 14.74
N ARG A 57 4.16 1.36 13.67
CA ARG A 57 4.42 2.65 13.05
C ARG A 57 3.16 3.25 12.42
N VAL A 58 3.15 4.55 12.34
CA VAL A 58 2.27 5.32 11.48
C VAL A 58 3.08 5.77 10.28
N GLY A 59 2.53 5.69 9.11
CA GLY A 59 3.19 6.15 7.91
C GLY A 59 2.25 6.90 7.00
N HIS A 60 2.83 7.83 6.27
CA HIS A 60 2.17 8.56 5.20
C HIS A 60 2.86 8.26 3.90
N SER A 61 2.11 8.04 2.84
CA SER A 61 2.68 7.83 1.52
C SER A 61 1.86 8.50 0.43
N ALA A 62 2.54 9.16 -0.49
CA ALA A 62 1.96 9.66 -1.73
C ALA A 62 2.65 9.02 -2.92
N VAL A 63 1.87 8.53 -3.87
CA VAL A 63 2.41 7.93 -5.10
C VAL A 63 3.07 9.00 -5.95
N MET A 64 4.24 8.72 -6.49
CA MET A 64 4.87 9.57 -7.50
C MET A 64 4.17 9.40 -8.84
N ASN A 65 3.99 10.53 -9.55
CA ASN A 65 3.29 10.58 -10.84
C ASN A 65 3.78 9.53 -11.84
N GLY A 66 2.87 9.02 -12.66
CA GLY A 66 3.14 8.12 -13.76
C GLY A 66 3.21 6.63 -13.39
N ARG A 67 3.00 6.26 -12.10
CA ARG A 67 2.95 4.84 -11.71
C ARG A 67 1.67 4.46 -10.98
N ALA A 68 1.10 3.33 -11.37
CA ALA A 68 0.02 2.67 -10.65
C ALA A 68 0.65 1.73 -9.62
N ILE A 69 0.31 1.91 -8.34
CA ILE A 69 0.83 1.11 -7.23
C ILE A 69 -0.29 0.33 -6.58
N ILE A 70 -0.01 -0.92 -6.27
CA ILE A 70 -0.81 -1.73 -5.37
C ILE A 70 0.02 -2.18 -4.18
N SER A 71 -0.62 -2.36 -3.04
CA SER A 71 -0.02 -3.00 -1.87
C SER A 71 -0.96 -4.02 -1.25
N PHE A 72 -0.37 -4.99 -0.58
CA PHE A 72 -1.06 -6.08 0.10
C PHE A 72 -0.20 -6.67 1.21
N ARG A 73 -0.85 -7.34 2.15
CA ARG A 73 -0.13 -8.04 3.23
C ARG A 73 0.53 -9.31 2.70
N THR A 74 1.79 -9.53 3.07
CA THR A 74 2.56 -10.71 2.65
C THR A 74 2.43 -11.89 3.62
N HIS A 75 1.97 -11.64 4.86
CA HIS A 75 1.77 -12.66 5.89
C HIS A 75 0.54 -12.34 6.74
N PRO A 76 -0.08 -13.34 7.36
CA PRO A 76 -1.04 -13.12 8.44
C PRO A 76 -0.40 -12.31 9.58
N GLY A 77 -1.18 -11.51 10.27
CA GLY A 77 -0.67 -10.66 11.36
C GLY A 77 -1.73 -9.69 11.83
N PRO A 78 -1.39 -8.74 12.73
CA PRO A 78 -2.32 -7.74 13.21
C PRO A 78 -2.93 -6.94 12.07
N SER A 79 -4.13 -6.44 12.27
CA SER A 79 -4.85 -5.66 11.24
C SER A 79 -4.06 -4.43 10.82
N LEU A 80 -4.07 -4.17 9.53
CA LEU A 80 -3.57 -2.95 8.92
C LEU A 80 -4.72 -1.96 8.83
N LEU A 81 -4.53 -0.76 9.36
CA LEU A 81 -5.42 0.36 9.12
C LEU A 81 -4.90 1.16 7.92
N TRP A 82 -5.76 1.37 6.94
CA TRP A 82 -5.46 2.20 5.78
C TRP A 82 -6.50 3.31 5.69
N GLY A 83 -6.08 4.58 5.77
CA GLY A 83 -7.01 5.71 5.84
C GLY A 83 -8.01 5.60 7.00
N GLY A 84 -7.62 5.01 8.13
CA GLY A 84 -8.49 4.75 9.28
C GLY A 84 -9.44 3.55 9.13
N VAL A 85 -9.36 2.79 8.03
CA VAL A 85 -10.19 1.60 7.79
C VAL A 85 -9.37 0.33 7.95
N GLU A 86 -9.89 -0.61 8.75
CA GLU A 86 -9.27 -1.91 8.92
C GLU A 86 -9.37 -2.73 7.64
N THR A 87 -8.22 -3.19 7.14
CA THR A 87 -8.15 -4.00 5.93
C THR A 87 -8.18 -5.49 6.27
N LYS A 88 -8.95 -6.27 5.49
CA LYS A 88 -8.98 -7.72 5.62
C LYS A 88 -7.64 -8.36 5.19
N PRO A 89 -7.30 -9.56 5.65
CA PRO A 89 -6.03 -10.22 5.32
C PRO A 89 -5.74 -10.37 3.82
N ALA A 90 -6.77 -10.60 3.00
CA ALA A 90 -6.65 -10.77 1.55
C ALA A 90 -6.87 -9.46 0.76
N SER A 91 -6.95 -8.31 1.44
CA SER A 91 -7.19 -7.04 0.76
C SER A 91 -5.97 -6.58 -0.04
N ILE A 92 -6.26 -5.95 -1.19
CA ILE A 92 -5.31 -5.19 -1.99
C ILE A 92 -5.71 -3.72 -1.93
N THR A 93 -4.77 -2.85 -1.64
CA THR A 93 -4.96 -1.40 -1.75
C THR A 93 -4.36 -0.91 -3.06
N ARG A 94 -5.19 -0.26 -3.89
CA ARG A 94 -4.74 0.52 -5.03
C ARG A 94 -4.54 1.96 -4.58
N HIS A 95 -3.34 2.46 -4.79
CA HIS A 95 -2.98 3.80 -4.35
C HIS A 95 -3.29 4.83 -5.42
N ASN A 96 -3.53 6.06 -4.97
CA ASN A 96 -3.63 7.25 -5.79
C ASN A 96 -2.45 8.20 -5.50
N GLU A 97 -2.45 9.36 -6.16
CA GLU A 97 -1.41 10.39 -5.97
C GLU A 97 -1.57 11.19 -4.67
N HIS A 98 -2.70 11.04 -3.98
CA HIS A 98 -2.95 11.73 -2.72
C HIS A 98 -2.27 11.05 -1.55
N LEU A 99 -1.96 11.82 -0.52
CA LEU A 99 -1.36 11.33 0.70
C LEU A 99 -2.31 10.34 1.38
N SER A 100 -1.83 9.12 1.59
CA SER A 100 -2.55 8.06 2.30
C SER A 100 -1.85 7.74 3.61
N GLU A 101 -2.63 7.60 4.69
CA GLU A 101 -2.13 7.16 5.99
C GLU A 101 -2.25 5.65 6.14
N PHE A 102 -1.26 5.03 6.75
CA PHE A 102 -1.29 3.61 7.10
C PHE A 102 -0.74 3.39 8.52
N ILE A 103 -1.33 2.48 9.26
CA ILE A 103 -0.99 2.20 10.66
C ILE A 103 -0.80 0.69 10.86
N ARG A 104 0.18 0.31 11.70
CA ARG A 104 0.47 -1.09 12.14
C ARG A 104 0.91 -2.03 11.01
N VAL A 105 1.62 -1.52 10.02
CA VAL A 105 2.17 -2.37 8.95
C VAL A 105 3.48 -2.99 9.40
N ARG A 106 3.59 -4.31 9.38
CA ARG A 106 4.86 -5.02 9.61
C ARG A 106 5.38 -5.73 8.38
N LEU A 107 4.51 -6.34 7.61
CA LEU A 107 4.86 -7.17 6.47
C LEU A 107 3.97 -6.82 5.29
N LEU A 108 4.47 -5.97 4.41
CA LEU A 108 3.76 -5.47 3.25
C LEU A 108 4.50 -5.83 1.97
N GLY A 109 3.77 -6.15 0.93
CA GLY A 109 4.25 -6.22 -0.44
C GLY A 109 3.68 -5.08 -1.26
N ALA A 110 4.47 -4.52 -2.15
CA ALA A 110 4.01 -3.57 -3.14
C ALA A 110 4.50 -3.95 -4.53
N MET A 111 3.67 -3.70 -5.52
CA MET A 111 4.00 -3.81 -6.94
C MET A 111 3.55 -2.55 -7.66
N SER A 112 4.33 -2.10 -8.63
CA SER A 112 3.97 -0.93 -9.42
C SER A 112 4.37 -1.07 -10.88
N LEU A 113 3.50 -0.55 -11.75
CA LEU A 113 3.69 -0.43 -13.20
C LEU A 113 3.54 1.02 -13.64
N PRO A 114 4.10 1.43 -14.79
CA PRO A 114 3.64 2.65 -15.45
C PRO A 114 2.12 2.62 -15.63
N VAL A 115 1.46 3.77 -15.46
CA VAL A 115 -0.01 3.86 -15.56
C VAL A 115 -0.50 3.35 -16.93
N GLU A 116 0.18 3.72 -18.00
CA GLU A 116 -0.14 3.31 -19.38
C GLU A 116 -0.09 1.79 -19.53
N ASP A 117 0.93 1.14 -18.99
CA ASP A 117 1.06 -0.31 -18.99
C ASP A 117 -0.05 -0.98 -18.17
N MET A 118 -0.39 -0.44 -16.99
CA MET A 118 -1.47 -0.98 -16.16
C MET A 118 -2.81 -0.93 -16.90
N VAL A 119 -3.11 0.16 -17.60
CA VAL A 119 -4.34 0.33 -18.37
C VAL A 119 -4.38 -0.62 -19.56
N SER A 120 -3.30 -0.66 -20.37
CA SER A 120 -3.26 -1.48 -21.60
C SER A 120 -3.26 -2.97 -21.29
N ILE A 121 -2.48 -3.40 -20.30
CA ILE A 121 -2.41 -4.81 -19.88
C ILE A 121 -3.72 -5.24 -19.20
N GLY A 122 -4.32 -4.36 -18.39
CA GLY A 122 -5.64 -4.59 -17.79
C GLY A 122 -6.70 -4.84 -18.85
N ALA A 123 -6.74 -4.01 -19.88
CA ALA A 123 -7.66 -4.20 -21.01
C ALA A 123 -7.41 -5.53 -21.75
N ALA A 124 -6.15 -5.89 -21.99
CA ALA A 124 -5.79 -7.10 -22.73
C ALA A 124 -6.07 -8.40 -21.94
N ILE A 125 -5.80 -8.43 -20.63
CA ILE A 125 -5.91 -9.65 -19.80
C ILE A 125 -7.31 -9.80 -19.19
N ALA A 126 -7.89 -8.69 -18.72
CA ALA A 126 -9.12 -8.69 -17.92
C ALA A 126 -10.31 -8.04 -18.64
N GLY A 127 -10.12 -7.49 -19.83
CA GLY A 127 -11.17 -6.80 -20.59
C GLY A 127 -11.57 -5.44 -19.99
N CYS A 128 -10.85 -4.93 -18.98
CA CYS A 128 -11.12 -3.65 -18.36
C CYS A 128 -9.84 -2.84 -18.14
N GLY A 129 -9.87 -1.55 -18.39
CA GLY A 129 -8.76 -0.65 -18.14
C GLY A 129 -8.60 -0.42 -16.64
N LEU A 130 -7.48 -0.85 -16.05
CA LEU A 130 -7.17 -0.67 -14.64
C LEU A 130 -6.55 0.71 -14.39
N THR A 131 -7.33 1.78 -14.57
CA THR A 131 -6.89 3.15 -14.29
C THR A 131 -6.65 3.37 -12.79
N PRO A 132 -5.67 4.19 -12.39
CA PRO A 132 -5.52 4.58 -10.99
C PRO A 132 -6.83 5.16 -10.44
N PRO A 133 -7.23 4.79 -9.23
CA PRO A 133 -8.44 5.32 -8.63
C PRO A 133 -8.25 6.80 -8.22
N LYS A 134 -9.32 7.59 -8.24
CA LYS A 134 -9.29 8.98 -7.73
C LYS A 134 -8.95 9.04 -6.24
N ASP A 135 -9.46 8.08 -5.47
CA ASP A 135 -9.15 7.90 -4.05
C ASP A 135 -8.53 6.53 -3.86
N ALA A 136 -7.69 6.36 -2.81
CA ALA A 136 -7.13 5.05 -2.49
C ALA A 136 -8.26 4.02 -2.32
N LEU A 137 -8.18 2.92 -3.04
CA LEU A 137 -9.22 1.92 -3.13
C LEU A 137 -8.72 0.59 -2.57
N THR A 138 -9.40 0.07 -1.55
CA THR A 138 -9.16 -1.27 -1.02
C THR A 138 -10.16 -2.24 -1.63
N LEU A 139 -9.66 -3.28 -2.25
CA LEU A 139 -10.41 -4.39 -2.84
C LEU A 139 -10.16 -5.65 -2.01
N THR A 140 -11.15 -6.54 -1.95
CA THR A 140 -11.00 -7.84 -1.29
C THR A 140 -11.29 -8.95 -2.31
N PRO A 141 -10.29 -9.36 -3.11
CA PRO A 141 -10.41 -10.52 -3.98
C PRO A 141 -10.69 -11.80 -3.20
N SER A 142 -11.11 -12.85 -3.90
CA SER A 142 -11.23 -14.16 -3.24
C SER A 142 -9.85 -14.64 -2.73
N PRO A 143 -9.81 -15.46 -1.67
CA PRO A 143 -8.55 -16.03 -1.19
C PRO A 143 -7.80 -16.82 -2.27
N SER A 144 -8.50 -17.48 -3.18
CA SER A 144 -7.93 -18.20 -4.32
C SER A 144 -7.25 -17.27 -5.33
N ALA A 145 -7.89 -16.15 -5.67
CA ALA A 145 -7.30 -15.14 -6.57
C ALA A 145 -6.07 -14.48 -5.96
N MET A 146 -6.09 -14.22 -4.64
CA MET A 146 -4.98 -13.60 -3.93
C MET A 146 -3.78 -14.54 -3.74
N ALA A 147 -3.99 -15.86 -3.70
CA ALA A 147 -2.95 -16.84 -3.42
C ALA A 147 -1.81 -16.83 -4.46
N LYS A 148 -2.12 -16.67 -5.77
CA LYS A 148 -1.11 -16.67 -6.85
C LYS A 148 -0.18 -15.45 -6.75
N PRO A 149 -0.65 -14.18 -6.69
CA PRO A 149 0.21 -13.02 -6.54
C PRO A 149 1.02 -13.04 -5.24
N GLN A 150 0.45 -13.48 -4.11
CA GLN A 150 1.20 -13.58 -2.85
C GLN A 150 2.32 -14.60 -2.94
N ARG A 151 2.08 -15.78 -3.51
CA ARG A 151 3.09 -16.83 -3.68
C ARG A 151 4.21 -16.40 -4.62
N LEU A 152 3.89 -15.79 -5.77
CA LEU A 152 4.89 -15.29 -6.71
C LEU A 152 5.72 -14.16 -6.10
N HIS A 153 5.08 -13.24 -5.39
CA HIS A 153 5.77 -12.16 -4.69
C HIS A 153 6.69 -12.68 -3.57
N ALA A 154 6.27 -13.73 -2.84
CA ALA A 154 7.10 -14.38 -1.83
C ALA A 154 8.31 -15.06 -2.47
N ALA A 155 8.10 -15.84 -3.54
CA ALA A 155 9.17 -16.54 -4.26
C ALA A 155 10.18 -15.56 -4.88
N ALA A 156 9.71 -14.47 -5.50
CA ALA A 156 10.57 -13.42 -6.04
C ALA A 156 11.41 -12.75 -4.94
N GLY A 157 10.81 -12.46 -3.78
CA GLY A 157 11.52 -11.90 -2.63
C GLY A 157 12.58 -12.84 -2.08
N GLN A 158 12.31 -14.14 -2.00
CA GLN A 158 13.26 -15.15 -1.58
C GLN A 158 14.41 -15.26 -2.59
N LEU A 159 14.09 -15.27 -3.88
CA LEU A 159 15.09 -15.30 -4.95
C LEU A 159 16.05 -14.11 -4.87
N ALA A 160 15.54 -12.92 -4.57
CA ALA A 160 16.37 -11.72 -4.39
C ALA A 160 17.32 -11.81 -3.18
N GLU A 161 16.98 -12.62 -2.18
CA GLU A 161 17.80 -12.84 -0.99
C GLU A 161 18.85 -13.93 -1.23
N ASP A 162 18.49 -15.03 -1.90
CA ASP A 162 19.30 -16.25 -1.99
C ASP A 162 20.14 -16.34 -3.28
N ALA A 163 19.61 -15.83 -4.40
CA ALA A 163 20.24 -15.94 -5.72
C ALA A 163 19.91 -14.72 -6.59
N PRO A 164 20.35 -13.50 -6.19
CA PRO A 164 20.04 -12.25 -6.90
C PRO A 164 20.51 -12.22 -8.35
N GLU A 165 21.54 -13.00 -8.70
CA GLU A 165 22.08 -13.12 -10.05
C GLU A 165 21.07 -13.71 -11.04
N ILE A 166 20.10 -14.52 -10.59
CA ILE A 166 19.04 -15.06 -11.45
C ILE A 166 18.09 -13.93 -11.90
N ILE A 167 17.80 -12.96 -11.02
CA ILE A 167 16.92 -11.83 -11.36
C ILE A 167 17.56 -10.91 -12.41
N ILE A 168 18.88 -10.83 -12.44
CA ILE A 168 19.62 -10.00 -13.42
C ILE A 168 19.55 -10.63 -14.82
N HIS A 169 19.32 -11.94 -14.91
CA HIS A 169 19.24 -12.64 -16.18
C HIS A 169 18.01 -12.21 -16.97
N PRO A 170 18.14 -11.68 -18.22
CA PRO A 170 17.02 -11.04 -18.93
C PRO A 170 15.80 -11.95 -19.12
N GLU A 171 16.00 -13.22 -19.45
CA GLU A 171 14.91 -14.18 -19.71
C GLU A 171 14.17 -14.54 -18.41
N ALA A 172 14.92 -14.74 -17.30
CA ALA A 172 14.32 -15.01 -15.99
C ALA A 172 13.55 -13.80 -15.49
N ALA A 173 14.11 -12.61 -15.62
CA ALA A 173 13.46 -11.35 -15.27
C ALA A 173 12.18 -11.13 -16.08
N TRP A 174 12.21 -11.40 -17.39
CA TRP A 174 11.05 -11.26 -18.25
C TRP A 174 9.92 -12.24 -17.85
N SER A 175 10.29 -13.51 -17.65
CA SER A 175 9.32 -14.55 -17.24
C SER A 175 8.70 -14.24 -15.88
N LEU A 176 9.48 -13.79 -14.90
CA LEU A 176 9.02 -13.38 -13.58
C LEU A 176 8.08 -12.17 -13.68
N GLU A 177 8.44 -11.17 -14.50
CA GLU A 177 7.62 -9.99 -14.73
C GLU A 177 6.25 -10.35 -15.28
N GLN A 178 6.19 -11.17 -16.35
CA GLN A 178 4.94 -11.58 -16.96
C GLN A 178 4.05 -12.34 -15.98
N ALA A 179 4.63 -13.27 -15.20
CA ALA A 179 3.89 -14.04 -14.21
C ALA A 179 3.30 -13.15 -13.09
N LEU A 180 4.08 -12.18 -12.59
CA LEU A 180 3.63 -11.23 -11.58
C LEU A 180 2.56 -10.29 -12.10
N ILE A 181 2.73 -9.74 -13.29
CA ILE A 181 1.74 -8.85 -13.93
C ILE A 181 0.42 -9.58 -14.16
N GLU A 182 0.46 -10.76 -14.78
CA GLU A 182 -0.76 -11.55 -15.02
C GLU A 182 -1.50 -11.85 -13.72
N ALA A 183 -0.79 -12.33 -12.71
CA ALA A 183 -1.40 -12.67 -11.42
C ALA A 183 -2.03 -11.45 -10.75
N MET A 184 -1.35 -10.30 -10.79
CA MET A 184 -1.83 -9.04 -10.23
C MET A 184 -3.08 -8.55 -10.96
N VAL A 185 -3.06 -8.49 -12.30
CA VAL A 185 -4.16 -7.97 -13.11
C VAL A 185 -5.43 -8.82 -12.95
N ARG A 186 -5.31 -10.16 -12.98
CA ARG A 186 -6.46 -11.05 -12.75
C ARG A 186 -7.04 -10.89 -11.36
N CYS A 187 -6.18 -10.77 -10.35
CA CYS A 187 -6.61 -10.57 -8.98
C CYS A 187 -7.34 -9.22 -8.77
N LEU A 188 -6.85 -8.14 -9.39
CA LEU A 188 -7.49 -6.83 -9.35
C LEU A 188 -8.86 -6.84 -10.06
N ALA A 189 -8.93 -7.44 -11.23
CA ALA A 189 -10.19 -7.53 -11.99
C ALA A 189 -11.29 -8.29 -11.23
N GLU A 190 -10.94 -9.38 -10.54
CA GLU A 190 -11.90 -10.10 -9.70
C GLU A 190 -12.34 -9.25 -8.48
N GLY A 191 -11.43 -8.51 -7.86
CA GLY A 191 -11.72 -7.67 -6.70
C GLY A 191 -12.64 -6.48 -7.02
N GLU A 192 -12.63 -5.95 -8.25
CA GLU A 192 -13.46 -4.80 -8.64
C GLU A 192 -14.95 -5.13 -8.71
N LEU A 193 -15.32 -6.39 -8.89
CA LEU A 193 -16.70 -6.82 -9.08
C LEU A 193 -17.50 -7.01 -7.76
N GLY A 194 -16.86 -6.89 -6.59
CA GLY A 194 -17.39 -7.44 -5.33
C GLY A 194 -17.77 -6.49 -4.21
N GLU A 195 -17.63 -5.16 -4.26
CA GLU A 195 -17.80 -4.33 -3.06
C GLU A 195 -18.73 -3.12 -3.15
N ASP A 196 -19.57 -2.95 -2.10
CA ASP A 196 -20.29 -1.71 -1.80
C ASP A 196 -19.30 -0.66 -1.25
N ARG A 197 -18.95 0.31 -2.08
CA ARG A 197 -17.88 1.30 -1.87
C ARG A 197 -18.33 2.53 -1.07
N SER A 198 -19.59 2.66 -0.70
CA SER A 198 -20.15 3.90 -0.16
C SER A 198 -19.66 4.24 1.25
N ALA A 199 -19.59 3.25 2.14
CA ALA A 199 -19.17 3.45 3.53
C ALA A 199 -17.66 3.77 3.64
N LEU A 200 -16.81 3.11 2.82
CA LEU A 200 -15.37 3.32 2.78
C LEU A 200 -15.02 4.72 2.27
N ARG A 201 -15.67 5.17 1.18
CA ARG A 201 -15.50 6.52 0.64
C ARG A 201 -15.87 7.60 1.64
N TYR A 202 -16.94 7.40 2.38
CA TYR A 202 -17.39 8.34 3.40
C TYR A 202 -16.38 8.46 4.55
N HIS A 203 -15.80 7.34 4.99
CA HIS A 203 -14.81 7.34 6.07
C HIS A 203 -13.50 8.04 5.65
N VAL A 204 -12.98 7.72 4.47
CA VAL A 204 -11.79 8.38 3.89
C VAL A 204 -12.01 9.88 3.76
N LEU A 205 -13.18 10.30 3.30
CA LEU A 205 -13.53 11.72 3.17
C LEU A 205 -13.54 12.44 4.54
N ILE A 206 -14.09 11.81 5.57
CA ILE A 206 -14.08 12.35 6.94
C ILE A 206 -12.64 12.51 7.44
N MET A 207 -11.79 11.49 7.30
CA MET A 207 -10.40 11.54 7.75
C MET A 207 -9.59 12.59 7.00
N HIS A 208 -9.79 12.74 5.70
CA HIS A 208 -9.15 13.79 4.91
C HIS A 208 -9.56 15.20 5.39
N ARG A 209 -10.86 15.44 5.62
CA ARG A 209 -11.37 16.72 6.14
C ARG A 209 -10.85 16.99 7.55
N PHE A 210 -10.79 15.98 8.40
CA PHE A 210 -10.24 16.09 9.76
C PHE A 210 -8.76 16.52 9.74
N ARG A 211 -7.95 15.82 8.93
CA ARG A 211 -6.54 16.18 8.78
C ARG A 211 -6.36 17.62 8.30
N ARG A 212 -7.08 17.99 7.25
CA ARG A 212 -7.03 19.35 6.73
C ARG A 212 -7.40 20.40 7.78
N ALA A 213 -8.43 20.13 8.60
CA ALA A 213 -8.82 21.02 9.69
C ALA A 213 -7.71 21.16 10.76
N VAL A 214 -6.95 20.09 11.04
CA VAL A 214 -5.78 20.11 11.95
C VAL A 214 -4.63 20.89 11.32
N GLU A 215 -4.32 20.65 10.06
CA GLU A 215 -3.23 21.33 9.32
C GLU A 215 -3.49 22.85 9.16
N GLU A 216 -4.75 23.24 8.96
CA GLU A 216 -5.15 24.64 8.85
C GLU A 216 -5.15 25.39 10.20
N ASN A 217 -5.09 24.67 11.34
CA ASN A 217 -5.09 25.25 12.69
C ASN A 217 -4.02 24.65 13.60
N PRO A 218 -2.73 24.79 13.26
CA PRO A 218 -1.63 24.11 13.97
C PRO A 218 -1.45 24.56 15.41
N ASP A 219 -1.81 25.79 15.74
CA ASP A 219 -1.61 26.40 17.05
C ASP A 219 -2.85 26.37 17.96
N GLN A 220 -3.97 25.81 17.50
CA GLN A 220 -5.20 25.73 18.27
C GLN A 220 -5.50 24.30 18.70
N PRO A 221 -5.66 24.02 20.00
CA PRO A 221 -6.15 22.72 20.47
C PRO A 221 -7.57 22.51 19.94
N LEU A 222 -7.74 21.65 18.95
CA LEU A 222 -9.04 21.32 18.39
C LEU A 222 -9.76 20.35 19.33
N TYR A 223 -10.80 20.84 20.01
CA TYR A 223 -11.71 19.95 20.73
C TYR A 223 -12.57 19.15 19.76
N ILE A 224 -12.68 17.84 19.97
CA ILE A 224 -13.37 16.88 19.06
C ILE A 224 -14.74 17.39 18.52
N PRO A 225 -15.60 18.11 19.27
CA PRO A 225 -16.85 18.65 18.75
C PRO A 225 -16.70 19.68 17.62
N GLU A 226 -15.63 20.46 17.59
CA GLU A 226 -15.41 21.52 16.59
C GLU A 226 -15.03 20.98 15.22
N PRO A 227 -14.01 20.08 15.10
CA PRO A 227 -13.76 19.36 13.86
C PRO A 227 -14.98 18.57 13.37
N CYS A 228 -15.75 17.93 14.27
CA CYS A 228 -16.93 17.18 13.88
C CYS A 228 -18.00 18.05 13.21
N LYS A 229 -18.19 19.29 13.65
CA LYS A 229 -19.12 20.24 13.02
C LYS A 229 -18.63 20.69 11.64
N SER A 230 -17.33 21.03 11.52
CA SER A 230 -16.75 21.52 10.27
C SER A 230 -16.73 20.46 9.16
N ILE A 231 -16.57 19.18 9.52
CA ILE A 231 -16.55 18.05 8.57
C ILE A 231 -17.94 17.41 8.36
N GLY A 232 -18.98 17.89 9.04
CA GLY A 232 -20.36 17.42 8.86
C GLY A 232 -20.63 16.01 9.43
N CYS A 233 -19.92 15.61 10.50
CA CYS A 233 -20.10 14.30 11.12
C CYS A 233 -20.64 14.42 12.57
N ARG A 234 -21.37 13.39 13.02
CA ARG A 234 -21.82 13.32 14.42
C ARG A 234 -20.66 12.97 15.35
N THR A 235 -20.58 13.62 16.51
CA THR A 235 -19.48 13.51 17.50
C THR A 235 -19.12 12.04 17.85
N GLY A 236 -20.10 11.14 17.92
CA GLY A 236 -19.87 9.73 18.20
C GLY A 236 -19.08 8.98 17.11
N ARG A 237 -19.23 9.34 15.86
CA ARG A 237 -18.50 8.72 14.73
C ARG A 237 -17.08 9.26 14.60
N CYS A 238 -16.85 10.54 14.84
CA CYS A 238 -15.49 11.11 14.91
C CYS A 238 -14.68 10.53 16.06
N GLY A 239 -15.28 10.38 17.24
CA GLY A 239 -14.61 9.79 18.39
C GLY A 239 -14.27 8.31 18.21
N HIS A 240 -15.00 7.56 17.40
CA HIS A 240 -14.72 6.18 17.06
C HIS A 240 -13.57 6.10 16.03
N ALA A 241 -13.62 6.92 14.99
CA ALA A 241 -12.56 7.03 14.00
C ALA A 241 -11.22 7.47 14.63
N ALA A 242 -11.24 8.48 15.49
CA ALA A 242 -10.05 8.94 16.21
C ALA A 242 -9.49 7.85 17.15
N ARG A 243 -10.33 7.15 17.91
CA ARG A 243 -9.89 6.04 18.78
C ARG A 243 -9.35 4.84 18.02
N SER A 244 -9.90 4.50 16.87
CA SER A 244 -9.37 3.41 16.04
C SER A 244 -8.05 3.77 15.35
N SER A 245 -7.73 5.06 15.22
CA SER A 245 -6.49 5.56 14.62
C SER A 245 -5.36 5.77 15.64
N TRP A 246 -5.69 6.03 16.92
CA TRP A 246 -4.74 6.42 17.97
C TRP A 246 -4.70 5.47 19.18
N GLY A 247 -5.53 4.43 19.21
CA GLY A 247 -5.61 3.45 20.30
C GLY A 247 -4.73 2.21 20.14
#